data_4acc34f4f6731e77bc08c81a8821c22a
#
_entry.id   4acc34f4f6731e77bc08c81a8821c22a
#
_cell.length_a   1.000
_cell.length_b   1.000
_cell.length_c   1.000
_cell.angle_alpha   90.00
_cell.angle_beta   90.00
_cell.angle_gamma   90.00
#
_symmetry.space_group_name_H-M   'P 1'
#
loop_
_entity.id
_entity.type
_entity.pdbx_description
1 polymer ?
#
loop_
_entity_poly.entity_id
_entity_poly.type
_entity_poly.pdbx_seq_one_letter_code
_entity_poly.pdbx_strand_id
1 'polypeptide(L)'
;MWIENNIFHEDMQNIAKASYIPWEKLQNKTILITGATGLIGFNLVSALAYVALYKDIALKIIALVRDEEQAKKRFHEILTAGAPLSFLVGDLNHIPPIEEKIDYIIHSGSPTASRYFAEHPVETIMTNLNGATNLLELARKNQAEGFLFLSSMEVYGGIHCREKINEQHASLVDTMAPRSSYPEVKRMVESLCACYADEYGVPAKSIRLTQTFGAGIRKSDNRVFAQFVHAAMNHEDIVMFTQGGTEHSYLYTADAVSAILTVLLKGTAGEAYNAANEQAYCSIKEMAETVADLDLIKVNYGGPVSVVIDESKNDGKTYPPELYMNLDTKKIQRLGWKARVGLKDMFTRMILTM
;
A
#
# COMPACT_ATOMS: atom_id res chain seq x y z
N MET A 1 13.86 12.56 -7.14
CA MET A 1 12.41 12.33 -7.29
C MET A 1 11.56 13.30 -6.45
N TRP A 2 11.68 13.42 -5.13
CA TRP A 2 10.79 14.32 -4.39
C TRP A 2 11.27 15.76 -4.26
N ILE A 3 12.49 16.07 -4.60
CA ILE A 3 12.98 17.44 -4.75
C ILE A 3 12.79 17.94 -6.19
N GLU A 4 12.96 17.05 -7.18
CA GLU A 4 12.98 17.42 -8.59
C GLU A 4 11.62 17.23 -9.30
N ASN A 5 10.77 16.35 -8.80
CA ASN A 5 9.44 16.09 -9.36
C ASN A 5 8.36 16.86 -8.60
N ASN A 6 7.76 17.84 -9.26
CA ASN A 6 6.73 18.71 -8.66
C ASN A 6 5.54 17.94 -8.09
N ILE A 7 5.09 16.87 -8.75
CA ILE A 7 3.95 16.05 -8.31
C ILE A 7 4.28 15.34 -7.00
N PHE A 8 5.45 14.70 -6.95
CA PHE A 8 5.87 13.99 -5.75
C PHE A 8 6.09 14.93 -4.57
N HIS A 9 6.67 16.12 -4.83
CA HIS A 9 6.83 17.16 -3.82
C HIS A 9 5.48 17.66 -3.29
N GLU A 10 4.52 17.93 -4.19
CA GLU A 10 3.15 18.33 -3.84
C GLU A 10 2.47 17.26 -2.96
N ASP A 11 2.62 15.98 -3.31
CA ASP A 11 2.07 14.87 -2.52
C ASP A 11 2.63 14.87 -1.09
N MET A 12 3.96 14.99 -0.92
CA MET A 12 4.58 15.05 0.41
C MET A 12 4.12 16.27 1.19
N GLN A 13 3.99 17.42 0.54
CA GLN A 13 3.49 18.65 1.14
C GLN A 13 2.03 18.50 1.60
N ASN A 14 1.19 17.88 0.78
CA ASN A 14 -0.22 17.65 1.10
C ASN A 14 -0.39 16.69 2.28
N ILE A 15 0.42 15.63 2.35
CA ILE A 15 0.46 14.73 3.51
C ILE A 15 0.88 15.51 4.76
N ALA A 16 1.97 16.27 4.68
CA ALA A 16 2.48 17.04 5.81
C ALA A 16 1.50 18.12 6.32
N LYS A 17 0.69 18.70 5.44
CA LYS A 17 -0.35 19.69 5.77
C LYS A 17 -1.65 19.06 6.32
N ALA A 18 -1.78 17.73 6.32
CA ALA A 18 -2.99 17.06 6.80
C ALA A 18 -3.20 17.30 8.30
N SER A 19 -4.16 18.16 8.64
CA SER A 19 -4.46 18.57 10.02
C SER A 19 -5.09 17.46 10.87
N TYR A 20 -5.63 16.43 10.25
CA TYR A 20 -6.18 15.27 10.94
C TYR A 20 -5.14 14.27 11.41
N ILE A 21 -3.87 14.40 10.99
CA ILE A 21 -2.74 13.60 11.49
C ILE A 21 -2.11 14.35 12.66
N PRO A 22 -2.10 13.77 13.88
CA PRO A 22 -1.53 14.40 15.07
C PRO A 22 0.01 14.26 15.07
N TRP A 23 0.66 15.10 14.26
CA TRP A 23 2.10 15.06 14.02
C TRP A 23 2.93 15.21 15.28
N GLU A 24 2.43 15.94 16.30
CA GLU A 24 3.08 16.14 17.60
C GLU A 24 3.35 14.82 18.34
N LYS A 25 2.58 13.77 18.07
CA LYS A 25 2.83 12.43 18.63
C LYS A 25 4.13 11.78 18.11
N LEU A 26 4.66 12.27 17.01
CA LEU A 26 5.93 11.78 16.45
C LEU A 26 7.14 12.56 16.94
N GLN A 27 6.95 13.61 17.74
CA GLN A 27 8.06 14.41 18.27
C GLN A 27 9.00 13.57 19.14
N ASN A 28 10.28 13.55 18.77
CA ASN A 28 11.35 12.76 19.42
C ASN A 28 11.12 11.24 19.41
N LYS A 29 10.40 10.72 18.40
CA LYS A 29 10.07 9.30 18.27
C LYS A 29 10.92 8.59 17.22
N THR A 30 11.14 7.30 17.45
CA THR A 30 11.79 6.40 16.50
C THR A 30 10.74 5.48 15.85
N ILE A 31 10.71 5.46 14.52
CA ILE A 31 9.75 4.71 13.72
C ILE A 31 10.51 3.64 12.93
N LEU A 32 10.19 2.37 13.18
CA LEU A 32 10.70 1.24 12.37
C LEU A 32 9.71 0.94 11.24
N ILE A 33 10.22 0.89 10.01
CA ILE A 33 9.44 0.59 8.81
C ILE A 33 10.03 -0.63 8.12
N THR A 34 9.24 -1.68 7.93
CA THR A 34 9.60 -2.81 7.08
C THR A 34 9.00 -2.66 5.68
N GLY A 35 9.61 -3.29 4.67
CA GLY A 35 9.15 -3.11 3.28
C GLY A 35 9.37 -1.70 2.73
N ALA A 36 10.28 -0.94 3.33
CA ALA A 36 10.55 0.46 3.05
C ALA A 36 10.89 0.76 1.58
N THR A 37 11.53 -0.17 0.86
CA THR A 37 11.90 0.00 -0.55
C THR A 37 10.76 -0.31 -1.55
N GLY A 38 9.63 -0.84 -1.07
CA GLY A 38 8.41 -1.07 -1.86
C GLY A 38 7.68 0.23 -2.20
N LEU A 39 6.59 0.15 -2.97
CA LEU A 39 5.84 1.34 -3.41
C LEU A 39 5.32 2.15 -2.21
N ILE A 40 4.55 1.53 -1.32
CA ILE A 40 3.95 2.20 -0.17
C ILE A 40 5.04 2.59 0.83
N GLY A 41 5.99 1.69 1.14
CA GLY A 41 7.08 1.95 2.07
C GLY A 41 7.96 3.13 1.64
N PHE A 42 8.28 3.23 0.34
CA PHE A 42 9.05 4.36 -0.20
C PHE A 42 8.31 5.70 -0.01
N ASN A 43 7.03 5.74 -0.33
CA ASN A 43 6.20 6.94 -0.14
C ASN A 43 6.07 7.30 1.34
N LEU A 44 5.95 6.30 2.23
CA LEU A 44 5.85 6.49 3.68
C LEU A 44 7.15 7.06 4.26
N VAL A 45 8.31 6.48 3.92
CA VAL A 45 9.62 7.02 4.33
C VAL A 45 9.79 8.44 3.81
N SER A 46 9.41 8.69 2.54
CA SER A 46 9.50 10.03 1.93
C SER A 46 8.65 11.06 2.68
N ALA A 47 7.41 10.70 3.06
CA ALA A 47 6.52 11.60 3.80
C ALA A 47 7.04 11.92 5.21
N LEU A 48 7.53 10.91 5.93
CA LEU A 48 8.12 11.10 7.26
C LEU A 48 9.42 11.92 7.20
N ALA A 49 10.27 11.66 6.19
CA ALA A 49 11.46 12.46 5.93
C ALA A 49 11.12 13.93 5.63
N TYR A 50 10.08 14.15 4.81
CA TYR A 50 9.59 15.50 4.52
C TYR A 50 9.11 16.21 5.78
N VAL A 51 8.35 15.53 6.63
CA VAL A 51 7.86 16.06 7.91
C VAL A 51 9.03 16.41 8.83
N ALA A 52 10.02 15.53 8.95
CA ALA A 52 11.21 15.77 9.76
C ALA A 52 12.01 17.01 9.31
N LEU A 53 12.11 17.22 7.99
CA LEU A 53 12.89 18.32 7.43
C LEU A 53 12.16 19.67 7.39
N TYR A 54 10.82 19.66 7.21
CA TYR A 54 10.07 20.87 6.87
C TYR A 54 8.94 21.22 7.85
N LYS A 55 8.67 20.39 8.88
CA LYS A 55 7.63 20.67 9.90
C LYS A 55 8.16 20.84 11.32
N ASP A 56 9.46 20.89 11.51
CA ASP A 56 10.08 20.99 12.83
C ASP A 56 9.64 19.87 13.80
N ILE A 57 9.46 18.67 13.24
CA ILE A 57 9.16 17.45 13.99
C ILE A 57 10.42 16.60 14.05
N ALA A 58 11.10 16.61 15.16
CA ALA A 58 12.24 15.74 15.38
C ALA A 58 11.75 14.28 15.48
N LEU A 59 12.14 13.44 14.54
CA LEU A 59 11.86 12.00 14.54
C LEU A 59 13.05 11.25 13.94
N LYS A 60 13.12 9.94 14.20
CA LYS A 60 14.08 9.04 13.55
C LYS A 60 13.33 8.00 12.72
N ILE A 61 13.85 7.66 11.56
CA ILE A 61 13.31 6.63 10.67
C ILE A 61 14.33 5.50 10.55
N ILE A 62 13.95 4.29 10.91
CA ILE A 62 14.73 3.09 10.70
C ILE A 62 14.02 2.26 9.64
N ALA A 63 14.67 2.02 8.51
CA ALA A 63 14.15 1.19 7.45
C ALA A 63 14.81 -0.20 7.50
N LEU A 64 14.01 -1.26 7.77
CA LEU A 64 14.50 -2.64 7.64
C LEU A 64 14.59 -2.98 6.15
N VAL A 65 15.80 -3.30 5.68
CA VAL A 65 16.12 -3.56 4.28
C VAL A 65 16.99 -4.80 4.14
N ARG A 66 16.82 -5.54 3.05
CA ARG A 66 17.65 -6.73 2.76
C ARG A 66 18.97 -6.39 2.07
N ASP A 67 18.97 -5.28 1.34
CA ASP A 67 20.11 -4.80 0.56
C ASP A 67 20.27 -3.30 0.78
N GLU A 68 21.32 -2.94 1.52
CA GLU A 68 21.61 -1.56 1.90
C GLU A 68 21.99 -0.69 0.69
N GLU A 69 22.74 -1.25 -0.25
CA GLU A 69 23.18 -0.50 -1.42
C GLU A 69 22.02 -0.16 -2.36
N GLN A 70 21.09 -1.09 -2.55
CA GLN A 70 19.85 -0.79 -3.26
C GLN A 70 18.98 0.23 -2.50
N ALA A 71 18.93 0.14 -1.18
CA ALA A 71 18.20 1.10 -0.36
C ALA A 71 18.84 2.50 -0.46
N LYS A 72 20.15 2.63 -0.35
CA LYS A 72 20.87 3.91 -0.52
C LYS A 72 20.58 4.54 -1.89
N LYS A 73 20.58 3.73 -2.97
CA LYS A 73 20.20 4.21 -4.31
C LYS A 73 18.75 4.68 -4.36
N ARG A 74 17.82 3.91 -3.76
CA ARG A 74 16.39 4.24 -3.74
C ARG A 74 16.09 5.52 -2.99
N PHE A 75 16.80 5.76 -1.87
CA PHE A 75 16.61 6.89 -0.97
C PHE A 75 17.68 7.98 -1.11
N HIS A 76 18.44 7.97 -2.20
CA HIS A 76 19.58 8.87 -2.41
C HIS A 76 19.23 10.35 -2.16
N GLU A 77 18.16 10.86 -2.75
CA GLU A 77 17.75 12.26 -2.59
C GLU A 77 17.37 12.59 -1.15
N ILE A 78 16.69 11.66 -0.46
CA ILE A 78 16.27 11.80 0.94
C ILE A 78 17.49 11.88 1.87
N LEU A 79 18.47 11.00 1.64
CA LEU A 79 19.72 10.99 2.38
C LEU A 79 20.55 12.25 2.12
N THR A 80 20.63 12.68 0.86
CA THR A 80 21.34 13.91 0.46
C THR A 80 20.71 15.15 1.09
N ALA A 81 19.39 15.15 1.27
CA ALA A 81 18.69 16.23 1.96
C ALA A 81 18.91 16.24 3.50
N GLY A 82 19.65 15.27 4.04
CA GLY A 82 19.94 15.19 5.47
C GLY A 82 18.77 14.68 6.33
N ALA A 83 17.82 13.94 5.72
CA ALA A 83 16.73 13.36 6.49
C ALA A 83 17.23 12.33 7.51
N PRO A 84 16.56 12.19 8.67
CA PRO A 84 16.97 11.30 9.76
C PRO A 84 16.58 9.82 9.44
N LEU A 85 17.09 9.30 8.33
CA LEU A 85 16.87 7.95 7.83
C LEU A 85 18.12 7.09 8.04
N SER A 86 17.96 5.96 8.70
CA SER A 86 18.98 4.92 8.82
C SER A 86 18.47 3.56 8.33
N PHE A 87 19.40 2.67 7.98
CA PHE A 87 19.06 1.32 7.51
C PHE A 87 19.45 0.28 8.55
N LEU A 88 18.52 -0.65 8.80
CA LEU A 88 18.75 -1.88 9.52
C LEU A 88 18.83 -3.00 8.47
N VAL A 89 19.99 -3.63 8.31
CA VAL A 89 20.17 -4.68 7.31
C VAL A 89 19.74 -6.02 7.89
N GLY A 90 18.68 -6.61 7.33
CA GLY A 90 18.10 -7.87 7.78
C GLY A 90 16.84 -8.21 7.01
N ASP A 91 16.19 -9.28 7.40
CA ASP A 91 14.90 -9.68 6.83
C ASP A 91 13.84 -9.95 7.90
N LEU A 92 12.60 -10.22 7.48
CA LEU A 92 11.47 -10.43 8.39
C LEU A 92 11.60 -11.69 9.25
N ASN A 93 12.31 -12.72 8.78
CA ASN A 93 12.53 -13.95 9.53
C ASN A 93 13.66 -13.79 10.56
N HIS A 94 14.57 -12.85 10.31
CA HIS A 94 15.72 -12.58 11.18
C HIS A 94 15.97 -11.07 11.29
N ILE A 95 15.29 -10.44 12.25
CA ILE A 95 15.46 -9.00 12.55
C ILE A 95 16.69 -8.86 13.46
N PRO A 96 17.74 -8.12 13.04
CA PRO A 96 18.91 -7.90 13.89
C PRO A 96 18.54 -7.18 15.19
N PRO A 97 19.34 -7.32 16.25
CA PRO A 97 19.17 -6.57 17.48
C PRO A 97 19.15 -5.06 17.20
N ILE A 98 18.22 -4.35 17.87
CA ILE A 98 18.09 -2.91 17.80
C ILE A 98 18.33 -2.37 19.21
N GLU A 99 19.37 -1.55 19.36
CA GLU A 99 19.72 -0.96 20.65
C GLU A 99 18.86 0.25 21.00
N GLU A 100 18.36 0.94 19.97
CA GLU A 100 17.51 2.11 20.15
C GLU A 100 16.09 1.71 20.55
N LYS A 101 15.44 2.52 21.38
CA LYS A 101 14.03 2.37 21.67
C LYS A 101 13.21 2.61 20.40
N ILE A 102 12.30 1.69 20.08
CA ILE A 102 11.35 1.81 18.98
C ILE A 102 10.00 2.22 19.55
N ASP A 103 9.52 3.40 19.16
CA ASP A 103 8.23 3.92 19.61
C ASP A 103 7.08 3.52 18.69
N TYR A 104 7.31 3.43 17.38
CA TYR A 104 6.31 3.03 16.39
C TYR A 104 6.86 2.00 15.42
N ILE A 105 6.02 1.05 15.03
CA ILE A 105 6.36 0.05 14.01
C ILE A 105 5.31 0.06 12.92
N ILE A 106 5.74 0.18 11.65
CA ILE A 106 4.89 0.03 10.48
C ILE A 106 5.35 -1.19 9.70
N HIS A 107 4.54 -2.24 9.73
CA HIS A 107 4.84 -3.49 9.05
C HIS A 107 4.19 -3.51 7.66
N SER A 108 4.95 -3.06 6.64
CA SER A 108 4.54 -3.09 5.23
C SER A 108 5.29 -4.14 4.39
N GLY A 109 6.23 -4.85 4.99
CA GLY A 109 7.02 -5.88 4.33
C GLY A 109 6.20 -7.15 4.06
N SER A 110 5.90 -7.43 2.81
CA SER A 110 5.23 -8.65 2.35
C SER A 110 5.49 -8.81 0.86
N PRO A 111 5.65 -10.03 0.33
CA PRO A 111 5.47 -10.26 -1.09
C PRO A 111 4.05 -9.81 -1.51
N THR A 112 3.93 -9.08 -2.63
CA THR A 112 2.64 -8.52 -3.07
C THR A 112 2.30 -8.88 -4.51
N ALA A 113 3.17 -9.62 -5.21
CA ALA A 113 2.92 -10.05 -6.58
C ALA A 113 2.06 -11.34 -6.59
N SER A 114 0.90 -11.30 -7.27
CA SER A 114 -0.01 -12.45 -7.33
C SER A 114 0.64 -13.73 -7.87
N ARG A 115 1.55 -13.59 -8.84
CA ARG A 115 2.33 -14.71 -9.36
C ARG A 115 3.20 -15.36 -8.28
N TYR A 116 3.83 -14.56 -7.40
CA TYR A 116 4.67 -15.07 -6.32
C TYR A 116 3.87 -15.94 -5.34
N PHE A 117 2.63 -15.57 -4.99
CA PHE A 117 1.80 -16.36 -4.08
C PHE A 117 1.44 -17.73 -4.65
N ALA A 118 1.27 -17.81 -5.97
CA ALA A 118 0.96 -19.06 -6.64
C ALA A 118 2.20 -19.97 -6.75
N GLU A 119 3.37 -19.39 -7.00
CA GLU A 119 4.63 -20.12 -7.16
C GLU A 119 5.31 -20.46 -5.83
N HIS A 120 5.12 -19.63 -4.78
CA HIS A 120 5.78 -19.76 -3.46
C HIS A 120 4.79 -19.60 -2.29
N PRO A 121 3.74 -20.45 -2.21
CA PRO A 121 2.68 -20.30 -1.19
C PRO A 121 3.19 -20.52 0.24
N VAL A 122 4.11 -21.45 0.46
CA VAL A 122 4.66 -21.76 1.79
C VAL A 122 5.50 -20.58 2.27
N GLU A 123 6.40 -20.05 1.46
CA GLU A 123 7.22 -18.88 1.79
C GLU A 123 6.35 -17.65 2.03
N THR A 124 5.24 -17.52 1.29
CA THR A 124 4.27 -16.44 1.49
C THR A 124 3.69 -16.49 2.90
N ILE A 125 3.25 -17.67 3.36
CA ILE A 125 2.73 -17.84 4.71
C ILE A 125 3.81 -17.57 5.75
N MET A 126 4.93 -18.28 5.66
CA MET A 126 5.96 -18.26 6.69
C MET A 126 6.61 -16.89 6.85
N THR A 127 6.93 -16.21 5.74
CA THR A 127 7.53 -14.88 5.81
C THR A 127 6.60 -13.84 6.44
N ASN A 128 5.30 -13.86 6.10
CA ASN A 128 4.35 -12.93 6.70
C ASN A 128 4.11 -13.23 8.18
N LEU A 129 3.92 -14.51 8.54
CA LEU A 129 3.63 -14.92 9.91
C LEU A 129 4.82 -14.68 10.83
N ASN A 130 6.01 -15.18 10.47
CA ASN A 130 7.24 -14.99 11.26
C ASN A 130 7.59 -13.51 11.40
N GLY A 131 7.52 -12.76 10.29
CA GLY A 131 7.80 -11.32 10.30
C GLY A 131 6.87 -10.55 11.22
N ALA A 132 5.58 -10.82 11.17
CA ALA A 132 4.61 -10.18 12.05
C ALA A 132 4.84 -10.56 13.53
N THR A 133 5.09 -11.85 13.81
CA THR A 133 5.38 -12.32 15.18
C THR A 133 6.63 -11.65 15.75
N ASN A 134 7.73 -11.62 14.98
CA ASN A 134 8.98 -10.98 15.41
C ASN A 134 8.79 -9.49 15.70
N LEU A 135 8.03 -8.78 14.86
CA LEU A 135 7.78 -7.35 15.03
C LEU A 135 6.81 -7.04 16.16
N LEU A 136 5.79 -7.88 16.39
CA LEU A 136 4.87 -7.75 17.53
C LEU A 136 5.60 -8.00 18.86
N GLU A 137 6.49 -9.00 18.91
CA GLU A 137 7.37 -9.22 20.07
C GLU A 137 8.33 -8.05 20.30
N LEU A 138 8.88 -7.46 19.22
CA LEU A 138 9.69 -6.26 19.31
C LEU A 138 8.87 -5.09 19.87
N ALA A 139 7.64 -4.89 19.38
CA ALA A 139 6.72 -3.86 19.89
C ALA A 139 6.43 -4.05 21.37
N ARG A 140 6.15 -5.29 21.79
CA ARG A 140 5.90 -5.64 23.21
C ARG A 140 7.11 -5.34 24.08
N LYS A 141 8.31 -5.76 23.69
CA LYS A 141 9.56 -5.56 24.45
C LYS A 141 9.93 -4.09 24.56
N ASN A 142 9.71 -3.30 23.51
CA ASN A 142 9.99 -1.87 23.50
C ASN A 142 8.89 -1.03 24.14
N GLN A 143 7.75 -1.62 24.55
CA GLN A 143 6.56 -0.89 24.96
C GLN A 143 6.19 0.18 23.91
N ALA A 144 6.14 -0.24 22.65
CA ALA A 144 5.88 0.65 21.53
C ALA A 144 4.52 1.35 21.67
N GLU A 145 4.45 2.61 21.28
CA GLU A 145 3.24 3.45 21.36
C GLU A 145 2.26 3.16 20.23
N GLY A 146 2.72 2.46 19.17
CA GLY A 146 1.87 2.00 18.11
C GLY A 146 2.53 0.99 17.19
N PHE A 147 1.72 0.04 16.75
CA PHE A 147 2.05 -0.95 15.74
C PHE A 147 0.97 -0.93 14.66
N LEU A 148 1.36 -0.85 13.39
CA LEU A 148 0.43 -0.93 12.28
C LEU A 148 0.85 -1.99 11.28
N PHE A 149 -0.05 -2.93 11.03
CA PHE A 149 0.09 -3.95 10.00
C PHE A 149 -0.63 -3.52 8.72
N LEU A 150 0.07 -3.53 7.59
CA LEU A 150 -0.54 -3.34 6.28
C LEU A 150 -1.17 -4.66 5.81
N SER A 151 -2.46 -4.76 6.01
CA SER A 151 -3.32 -5.81 5.51
C SER A 151 -3.80 -5.52 4.08
N SER A 152 -4.76 -6.22 3.58
CA SER A 152 -5.24 -6.15 2.20
C SER A 152 -6.74 -6.34 2.13
N MET A 153 -7.39 -5.80 1.09
CA MET A 153 -8.76 -6.13 0.73
C MET A 153 -8.98 -7.63 0.46
N GLU A 154 -7.92 -8.37 0.14
CA GLU A 154 -8.01 -9.81 -0.12
C GLU A 154 -8.46 -10.64 1.11
N VAL A 155 -8.36 -10.08 2.33
CA VAL A 155 -8.92 -10.72 3.54
C VAL A 155 -10.42 -10.97 3.47
N TYR A 156 -11.14 -10.22 2.63
CA TYR A 156 -12.57 -10.41 2.42
C TYR A 156 -12.91 -11.67 1.62
N GLY A 157 -11.97 -12.22 0.85
CA GLY A 157 -12.23 -13.38 -0.01
C GLY A 157 -13.01 -13.03 -1.27
N GLY A 158 -13.75 -13.99 -1.81
CA GLY A 158 -14.55 -13.82 -3.02
C GLY A 158 -15.84 -13.07 -2.74
N ILE A 159 -15.96 -11.84 -3.23
CA ILE A 159 -17.16 -11.02 -3.11
C ILE A 159 -17.84 -10.93 -4.46
N HIS A 160 -19.09 -11.40 -4.54
CA HIS A 160 -19.89 -11.47 -5.76
C HIS A 160 -21.13 -10.56 -5.71
N CYS A 161 -21.22 -9.66 -4.72
CA CYS A 161 -22.25 -8.63 -4.64
C CYS A 161 -21.61 -7.23 -4.70
N ARG A 162 -22.35 -6.24 -5.23
CA ARG A 162 -21.87 -4.85 -5.38
C ARG A 162 -22.09 -3.98 -4.15
N GLU A 163 -22.54 -4.57 -3.04
CA GLU A 163 -22.75 -3.85 -1.80
C GLU A 163 -21.42 -3.38 -1.20
N LYS A 164 -21.47 -2.31 -0.43
CA LYS A 164 -20.29 -1.80 0.28
C LYS A 164 -19.87 -2.76 1.39
N ILE A 165 -18.59 -3.05 1.44
CA ILE A 165 -17.95 -4.01 2.35
C ILE A 165 -17.32 -3.23 3.50
N ASN A 166 -17.87 -3.36 4.70
CA ASN A 166 -17.25 -2.82 5.92
C ASN A 166 -16.32 -3.86 6.57
N GLU A 167 -15.65 -3.45 7.66
CA GLU A 167 -14.62 -4.27 8.33
C GLU A 167 -15.17 -5.53 9.02
N GLN A 168 -16.48 -5.63 9.23
CA GLN A 168 -17.14 -6.80 9.82
C GLN A 168 -17.55 -7.84 8.77
N HIS A 169 -17.43 -7.52 7.49
CA HIS A 169 -17.78 -8.43 6.42
C HIS A 169 -16.80 -9.60 6.35
N ALA A 170 -17.31 -10.80 6.10
CA ALA A 170 -16.52 -12.00 5.90
C ALA A 170 -17.11 -12.81 4.74
N SER A 171 -16.25 -13.33 3.87
CA SER A 171 -16.63 -14.22 2.81
C SER A 171 -15.69 -15.43 2.74
N LEU A 172 -16.06 -16.39 1.93
CA LEU A 172 -15.33 -17.65 1.79
C LEU A 172 -13.97 -17.41 1.13
N VAL A 173 -12.94 -18.01 1.72
CA VAL A 173 -11.65 -18.28 1.09
C VAL A 173 -11.45 -19.78 1.07
N ASP A 174 -11.18 -20.35 -0.10
CA ASP A 174 -10.87 -21.77 -0.22
C ASP A 174 -9.46 -22.05 0.34
N THR A 175 -9.41 -22.54 1.57
CA THR A 175 -8.15 -22.83 2.27
C THR A 175 -7.32 -23.95 1.64
N MET A 176 -7.91 -24.76 0.75
CA MET A 176 -7.22 -25.83 0.03
C MET A 176 -6.60 -25.35 -1.30
N ALA A 177 -6.92 -24.16 -1.75
CA ALA A 177 -6.30 -23.54 -2.91
C ALA A 177 -4.97 -22.87 -2.52
N PRO A 178 -3.80 -23.25 -3.10
CA PRO A 178 -2.50 -22.64 -2.76
C PRO A 178 -2.47 -21.10 -2.93
N ARG A 179 -3.24 -20.55 -3.86
CA ARG A 179 -3.39 -19.10 -4.07
C ARG A 179 -3.95 -18.38 -2.83
N SER A 180 -4.70 -19.09 -2.00
CA SER A 180 -5.28 -18.56 -0.76
C SER A 180 -4.24 -18.31 0.36
N SER A 181 -2.99 -18.73 0.17
CA SER A 181 -1.89 -18.49 1.11
C SER A 181 -1.78 -17.01 1.52
N TYR A 182 -1.97 -16.09 0.58
CA TYR A 182 -1.88 -14.65 0.85
C TYR A 182 -3.07 -14.11 1.65
N PRO A 183 -4.34 -14.25 1.23
CA PRO A 183 -5.46 -13.78 2.04
C PRO A 183 -5.53 -14.44 3.42
N GLU A 184 -5.24 -15.73 3.52
CA GLU A 184 -5.28 -16.45 4.79
C GLU A 184 -4.20 -15.99 5.75
N VAL A 185 -2.95 -15.79 5.29
CA VAL A 185 -1.91 -15.27 6.19
C VAL A 185 -2.19 -13.83 6.60
N LYS A 186 -2.79 -13.01 5.73
CA LYS A 186 -3.22 -11.65 6.10
C LYS A 186 -4.28 -11.67 7.20
N ARG A 187 -5.27 -12.57 7.12
CA ARG A 187 -6.25 -12.81 8.20
C ARG A 187 -5.58 -13.25 9.50
N MET A 188 -4.65 -14.20 9.42
CA MET A 188 -3.93 -14.71 10.59
C MET A 188 -3.13 -13.59 11.28
N VAL A 189 -2.45 -12.73 10.53
CA VAL A 189 -1.69 -11.61 11.11
C VAL A 189 -2.63 -10.54 11.70
N GLU A 190 -3.79 -10.26 11.09
CA GLU A 190 -4.81 -9.39 11.72
C GLU A 190 -5.26 -9.98 13.07
N SER A 191 -5.51 -11.28 13.11
CA SER A 191 -5.85 -11.97 14.36
C SER A 191 -4.73 -11.87 15.41
N LEU A 192 -3.46 -12.07 15.01
CA LEU A 192 -2.31 -11.86 15.90
C LEU A 192 -2.26 -10.42 16.43
N CYS A 193 -2.48 -9.41 15.61
CA CYS A 193 -2.52 -8.02 16.06
C CYS A 193 -3.59 -7.80 17.12
N ALA A 194 -4.79 -8.36 16.93
CA ALA A 194 -5.87 -8.29 17.91
C ALA A 194 -5.53 -9.04 19.21
N CYS A 195 -4.94 -10.25 19.12
CA CYS A 195 -4.52 -11.02 20.29
C CYS A 195 -3.41 -10.31 21.09
N TYR A 196 -2.40 -9.74 20.42
CA TYR A 196 -1.35 -8.97 21.10
C TYR A 196 -1.88 -7.70 21.76
N ALA A 197 -2.91 -7.10 21.18
CA ALA A 197 -3.57 -5.94 21.77
C ALA A 197 -4.33 -6.32 23.04
N ASP A 198 -5.06 -7.42 23.00
CA ASP A 198 -5.89 -7.91 24.14
C ASP A 198 -5.02 -8.49 25.25
N GLU A 199 -4.11 -9.40 24.95
CA GLU A 199 -3.34 -10.18 25.93
C GLU A 199 -2.17 -9.37 26.53
N TYR A 200 -1.46 -8.60 25.70
CA TYR A 200 -0.22 -7.91 26.10
C TYR A 200 -0.31 -6.39 26.10
N GLY A 201 -1.45 -5.81 25.71
CA GLY A 201 -1.62 -4.36 25.65
C GLY A 201 -0.79 -3.68 24.56
N VAL A 202 -0.28 -4.43 23.58
CA VAL A 202 0.42 -3.85 22.43
C VAL A 202 -0.57 -3.06 21.58
N PRO A 203 -0.36 -1.75 21.30
CA PRO A 203 -1.33 -0.97 20.55
C PRO A 203 -1.26 -1.27 19.04
N ALA A 204 -1.48 -2.56 18.71
CA ALA A 204 -1.46 -3.08 17.35
C ALA A 204 -2.79 -2.84 16.63
N LYS A 205 -2.71 -2.46 15.36
CA LYS A 205 -3.84 -2.18 14.48
C LYS A 205 -3.54 -2.72 13.08
N SER A 206 -4.60 -2.90 12.28
CA SER A 206 -4.48 -3.31 10.90
C SER A 206 -5.13 -2.30 9.96
N ILE A 207 -4.55 -2.10 8.77
CA ILE A 207 -5.17 -1.31 7.71
C ILE A 207 -5.33 -2.17 6.46
N ARG A 208 -6.57 -2.32 5.98
CA ARG A 208 -6.92 -3.09 4.78
C ARG A 208 -6.88 -2.17 3.58
N LEU A 209 -5.75 -2.19 2.89
CA LEU A 209 -5.57 -1.38 1.69
C LEU A 209 -6.21 -2.08 0.48
N THR A 210 -6.87 -1.30 -0.35
CA THR A 210 -7.25 -1.71 -1.70
C THR A 210 -6.06 -1.65 -2.66
N GLN A 211 -6.28 -1.94 -3.95
CA GLN A 211 -5.24 -1.78 -4.96
C GLN A 211 -4.75 -0.33 -4.98
N THR A 212 -3.47 -0.17 -4.63
CA THR A 212 -2.83 1.14 -4.47
C THR A 212 -1.79 1.34 -5.57
N PHE A 213 -1.89 2.49 -6.25
CA PHE A 213 -0.92 2.91 -7.25
C PHE A 213 -0.80 4.45 -7.31
N GLY A 214 0.20 4.94 -8.02
CA GLY A 214 0.45 6.37 -8.19
C GLY A 214 1.93 6.72 -8.20
N ALA A 215 2.29 7.88 -7.69
CA ALA A 215 3.67 8.36 -7.65
C ALA A 215 4.60 7.38 -6.92
N GLY A 216 5.80 7.21 -7.46
CA GLY A 216 6.81 6.28 -6.92
C GLY A 216 6.73 4.85 -7.45
N ILE A 217 5.76 4.54 -8.34
CA ILE A 217 5.69 3.26 -9.03
C ILE A 217 6.95 3.02 -9.87
N ARG A 218 7.36 1.76 -9.98
CA ARG A 218 8.51 1.40 -10.82
C ARG A 218 8.06 1.22 -12.27
N LYS A 219 8.90 1.62 -13.22
CA LYS A 219 8.66 1.36 -14.65
C LYS A 219 8.49 -0.13 -14.99
N SER A 220 9.05 -1.01 -14.18
CA SER A 220 8.92 -2.47 -14.33
C SER A 220 7.65 -3.06 -13.68
N ASP A 221 6.75 -2.24 -13.15
CA ASP A 221 5.47 -2.75 -12.61
C ASP A 221 4.62 -3.33 -13.75
N ASN A 222 4.11 -4.55 -13.54
CA ASN A 222 3.36 -5.29 -14.54
C ASN A 222 1.91 -5.57 -14.13
N ARG A 223 1.42 -4.90 -13.09
CA ARG A 223 -0.01 -4.98 -12.71
C ARG A 223 -0.88 -4.34 -13.79
N VAL A 224 -2.14 -4.73 -13.87
CA VAL A 224 -3.06 -4.36 -14.95
C VAL A 224 -3.09 -2.85 -15.25
N PHE A 225 -3.18 -2.02 -14.22
CA PHE A 225 -3.19 -0.57 -14.40
C PHE A 225 -1.88 -0.03 -15.01
N ALA A 226 -0.72 -0.63 -14.67
CA ALA A 226 0.57 -0.25 -15.24
C ALA A 226 0.69 -0.72 -16.70
N GLN A 227 0.17 -1.91 -17.02
CA GLN A 227 0.12 -2.40 -18.41
C GLN A 227 -0.69 -1.45 -19.30
N PHE A 228 -1.85 -0.97 -18.83
CA PHE A 228 -2.68 -0.01 -19.57
C PHE A 228 -1.94 1.30 -19.82
N VAL A 229 -1.26 1.82 -18.79
CA VAL A 229 -0.45 3.04 -18.93
C VAL A 229 0.71 2.83 -19.88
N HIS A 230 1.44 1.70 -19.81
CA HIS A 230 2.55 1.43 -20.72
C HIS A 230 2.08 1.33 -22.18
N ALA A 231 0.97 0.61 -22.45
CA ALA A 231 0.40 0.54 -23.80
C ALA A 231 0.05 1.95 -24.32
N ALA A 232 -0.65 2.75 -23.53
CA ALA A 232 -1.05 4.09 -23.91
C ALA A 232 0.15 5.04 -24.15
N MET A 233 1.18 4.98 -23.29
CA MET A 233 2.42 5.77 -23.46
C MET A 233 3.23 5.35 -24.70
N ASN A 234 3.14 4.10 -25.13
CA ASN A 234 3.76 3.59 -26.34
C ASN A 234 2.90 3.83 -27.60
N HIS A 235 1.76 4.50 -27.48
CA HIS A 235 0.77 4.67 -28.54
C HIS A 235 0.27 3.33 -29.11
N GLU A 236 0.09 2.34 -28.23
CA GLU A 236 -0.47 1.04 -28.54
C GLU A 236 -1.90 0.92 -27.99
N ASP A 237 -2.74 0.11 -28.62
CA ASP A 237 -4.08 -0.17 -28.11
C ASP A 237 -4.00 -0.88 -26.76
N ILE A 238 -4.91 -0.54 -25.84
CA ILE A 238 -5.06 -1.23 -24.57
C ILE A 238 -5.85 -2.52 -24.80
N VAL A 239 -5.15 -3.66 -24.80
CA VAL A 239 -5.77 -4.96 -25.07
C VAL A 239 -6.19 -5.60 -23.76
N MET A 240 -7.49 -5.94 -23.64
CA MET A 240 -8.07 -6.68 -22.53
C MET A 240 -8.42 -8.10 -22.98
N PHE A 241 -8.09 -9.11 -22.15
CA PHE A 241 -8.34 -10.52 -22.45
C PHE A 241 -9.63 -11.07 -21.81
N THR A 242 -10.40 -10.18 -21.17
CA THR A 242 -11.73 -10.45 -20.59
C THR A 242 -12.63 -9.24 -20.83
N GLN A 243 -13.93 -9.36 -20.55
CA GLN A 243 -14.87 -8.22 -20.62
C GLN A 243 -14.58 -7.13 -19.59
N GLY A 244 -13.67 -7.38 -18.63
CA GLY A 244 -13.24 -6.40 -17.62
C GLY A 244 -14.30 -6.04 -16.60
N GLY A 245 -15.22 -6.95 -16.30
CA GLY A 245 -16.33 -6.71 -15.37
C GLY A 245 -15.96 -6.73 -13.88
N THR A 246 -14.77 -7.21 -13.52
CA THR A 246 -14.28 -7.11 -12.13
C THR A 246 -14.16 -5.65 -11.69
N GLU A 247 -14.77 -5.31 -10.54
CA GLU A 247 -14.81 -3.96 -10.01
C GLU A 247 -14.04 -3.86 -8.68
N HIS A 248 -13.24 -2.81 -8.53
CA HIS A 248 -12.50 -2.53 -7.29
C HIS A 248 -12.56 -1.05 -6.94
N SER A 249 -12.50 -0.75 -5.64
CA SER A 249 -12.06 0.56 -5.21
C SER A 249 -10.55 0.66 -5.37
N TYR A 250 -10.04 1.82 -5.77
CA TYR A 250 -8.61 2.09 -5.89
C TYR A 250 -8.16 3.16 -4.91
N LEU A 251 -6.84 3.26 -4.68
CA LEU A 251 -6.29 4.24 -3.76
C LEU A 251 -4.98 4.82 -4.29
N TYR A 252 -4.85 6.14 -4.22
CA TYR A 252 -3.61 6.81 -4.58
C TYR A 252 -2.53 6.65 -3.50
N THR A 253 -1.24 6.58 -3.89
CA THR A 253 -0.13 6.35 -2.96
C THR A 253 -0.07 7.36 -1.82
N ALA A 254 -0.26 8.66 -2.08
CA ALA A 254 -0.25 9.68 -1.03
C ALA A 254 -1.45 9.58 -0.09
N ASP A 255 -2.64 9.23 -0.61
CA ASP A 255 -3.83 8.96 0.21
C ASP A 255 -3.61 7.71 1.10
N ALA A 256 -2.97 6.66 0.56
CA ALA A 256 -2.61 5.48 1.34
C ALA A 256 -1.65 5.81 2.49
N VAL A 257 -0.61 6.62 2.24
CA VAL A 257 0.33 7.06 3.28
C VAL A 257 -0.37 7.86 4.37
N SER A 258 -1.23 8.80 4.01
CA SER A 258 -1.98 9.59 4.99
C SER A 258 -2.98 8.73 5.79
N ALA A 259 -3.59 7.70 5.19
CA ALA A 259 -4.43 6.71 5.88
C ALA A 259 -3.62 5.89 6.89
N ILE A 260 -2.46 5.37 6.47
CA ILE A 260 -1.52 4.61 7.31
C ILE A 260 -1.14 5.41 8.56
N LEU A 261 -0.70 6.65 8.38
CA LEU A 261 -0.29 7.52 9.50
C LEU A 261 -1.48 7.87 10.41
N THR A 262 -2.67 8.07 9.83
CA THR A 262 -3.89 8.33 10.61
C THR A 262 -4.26 7.14 11.48
N VAL A 263 -4.27 5.91 10.93
CA VAL A 263 -4.61 4.71 11.68
C VAL A 263 -3.53 4.39 12.74
N LEU A 264 -2.25 4.54 12.39
CA LEU A 264 -1.16 4.36 13.35
C LEU A 264 -1.36 5.22 14.61
N LEU A 265 -1.66 6.51 14.42
CA LEU A 265 -1.65 7.52 15.50
C LEU A 265 -3.00 7.72 16.18
N LYS A 266 -4.11 7.32 15.55
CA LYS A 266 -5.48 7.57 16.06
C LYS A 266 -6.35 6.32 16.12
N GLY A 267 -5.99 5.25 15.44
CA GLY A 267 -6.79 4.01 15.42
C GLY A 267 -6.83 3.33 16.79
N THR A 268 -7.88 2.59 17.04
CA THR A 268 -8.08 1.78 18.24
C THR A 268 -7.25 0.49 18.15
N ALA A 269 -6.57 0.12 19.23
CA ALA A 269 -5.83 -1.14 19.31
C ALA A 269 -6.76 -2.35 19.11
N GLY A 270 -6.27 -3.38 18.46
CA GLY A 270 -7.02 -4.59 18.11
C GLY A 270 -7.97 -4.45 16.93
N GLU A 271 -8.09 -3.27 16.30
CA GLU A 271 -9.04 -3.03 15.23
C GLU A 271 -8.41 -2.96 13.83
N ALA A 272 -9.20 -3.34 12.82
CA ALA A 272 -8.88 -3.15 11.40
C ALA A 272 -9.65 -1.96 10.82
N TYR A 273 -9.08 -1.32 9.77
CA TYR A 273 -9.64 -0.18 9.07
C TYR A 273 -9.51 -0.34 7.56
N ASN A 274 -10.62 -0.16 6.82
CA ASN A 274 -10.60 -0.08 5.37
C ASN A 274 -10.00 1.26 4.91
N ALA A 275 -9.12 1.21 3.88
CA ALA A 275 -8.63 2.40 3.23
C ALA A 275 -8.73 2.26 1.70
N ALA A 276 -9.61 3.05 1.12
CA ALA A 276 -9.93 3.11 -0.30
C ALA A 276 -10.45 4.50 -0.68
N ASN A 277 -10.39 4.84 -1.96
CA ASN A 277 -11.16 5.95 -2.49
C ASN A 277 -12.48 5.44 -3.04
N GLU A 278 -13.59 5.71 -2.33
CA GLU A 278 -14.93 5.28 -2.75
C GLU A 278 -15.36 5.90 -4.09
N GLN A 279 -14.77 7.06 -4.48
CA GLN A 279 -15.04 7.72 -5.77
C GLN A 279 -14.21 7.11 -6.91
N ALA A 280 -13.21 6.28 -6.61
CA ALA A 280 -12.41 5.56 -7.58
C ALA A 280 -12.83 4.07 -7.67
N TYR A 281 -14.06 3.74 -7.30
CA TYR A 281 -14.64 2.42 -7.55
C TYR A 281 -15.04 2.32 -9.00
N CYS A 282 -14.44 1.40 -9.72
CA CYS A 282 -14.70 1.18 -11.14
C CYS A 282 -14.34 -0.25 -11.58
N SER A 283 -14.84 -0.64 -12.73
CA SER A 283 -14.46 -1.88 -13.40
C SER A 283 -13.08 -1.76 -14.07
N ILE A 284 -12.47 -2.90 -14.39
CA ILE A 284 -11.22 -2.96 -15.18
C ILE A 284 -11.42 -2.31 -16.55
N LYS A 285 -12.61 -2.47 -17.15
CA LYS A 285 -12.95 -1.82 -18.42
C LYS A 285 -12.99 -0.30 -18.30
N GLU A 286 -13.71 0.24 -17.32
CA GLU A 286 -13.78 1.70 -17.06
C GLU A 286 -12.40 2.28 -16.75
N MET A 287 -11.54 1.50 -16.08
CA MET A 287 -10.14 1.88 -15.86
C MET A 287 -9.36 2.00 -17.18
N ALA A 288 -9.48 1.01 -18.08
CA ALA A 288 -8.84 1.05 -19.40
C ALA A 288 -9.30 2.24 -20.22
N GLU A 289 -10.63 2.49 -20.25
CA GLU A 289 -11.24 3.63 -20.92
C GLU A 289 -10.77 4.97 -20.33
N THR A 290 -10.62 5.03 -18.99
CA THR A 290 -10.08 6.22 -18.31
C THR A 290 -8.65 6.51 -18.75
N VAL A 291 -7.78 5.50 -18.87
CA VAL A 291 -6.40 5.67 -19.33
C VAL A 291 -6.36 6.11 -20.79
N ALA A 292 -7.15 5.49 -21.65
CA ALA A 292 -7.24 5.84 -23.08
C ALA A 292 -7.74 7.28 -23.29
N ASP A 293 -8.62 7.79 -22.41
CA ASP A 293 -9.21 9.14 -22.50
C ASP A 293 -8.37 10.23 -21.83
N LEU A 294 -7.20 9.92 -21.25
CA LEU A 294 -6.36 10.92 -20.60
C LEU A 294 -5.86 11.97 -21.61
N ASP A 295 -6.10 13.25 -21.32
CA ASP A 295 -5.59 14.37 -22.15
C ASP A 295 -4.06 14.33 -22.28
N LEU A 296 -3.37 13.91 -21.21
CA LEU A 296 -1.92 13.72 -21.18
C LEU A 296 -1.45 12.70 -22.25
N ILE A 297 -2.17 11.60 -22.42
CA ILE A 297 -1.89 10.59 -23.44
C ILE A 297 -2.14 11.18 -24.83
N LYS A 298 -3.30 11.81 -25.04
CA LYS A 298 -3.69 12.39 -26.33
C LYS A 298 -2.72 13.46 -26.83
N VAL A 299 -2.18 14.27 -25.92
CA VAL A 299 -1.32 15.41 -26.29
C VAL A 299 0.15 14.99 -26.38
N ASN A 300 0.65 14.17 -25.45
CA ASN A 300 2.10 13.96 -25.30
C ASN A 300 2.57 12.60 -25.83
N TYR A 301 1.67 11.66 -26.14
CA TYR A 301 2.04 10.28 -26.48
C TYR A 301 1.47 9.79 -27.82
N GLY A 302 1.32 10.70 -28.79
CA GLY A 302 0.99 10.37 -30.19
C GLY A 302 -0.49 10.36 -30.54
N GLY A 303 -1.39 10.67 -29.62
CA GLY A 303 -2.84 10.76 -29.85
C GLY A 303 -3.65 9.75 -29.05
N PRO A 304 -4.96 9.64 -29.33
CA PRO A 304 -5.84 8.70 -28.64
C PRO A 304 -5.46 7.25 -28.95
N VAL A 305 -5.65 6.37 -27.97
CA VAL A 305 -5.53 4.92 -28.12
C VAL A 305 -6.88 4.24 -27.93
N SER A 306 -7.08 3.06 -28.51
CA SER A 306 -8.33 2.31 -28.38
C SER A 306 -8.26 1.28 -27.24
N VAL A 307 -9.42 0.95 -26.68
CA VAL A 307 -9.56 -0.22 -25.79
C VAL A 307 -10.14 -1.38 -26.61
N VAL A 308 -9.38 -2.45 -26.72
CA VAL A 308 -9.74 -3.63 -27.53
C VAL A 308 -9.91 -4.84 -26.63
N ILE A 309 -11.01 -5.58 -26.80
CA ILE A 309 -11.25 -6.85 -26.11
C ILE A 309 -10.87 -7.99 -27.04
N ASP A 310 -9.85 -8.77 -26.65
CA ASP A 310 -9.38 -9.96 -27.38
C ASP A 310 -9.45 -11.21 -26.48
N GLU A 311 -10.61 -11.84 -26.44
CA GLU A 311 -10.81 -13.04 -25.63
C GLU A 311 -10.14 -14.31 -26.17
N SER A 312 -9.49 -14.24 -27.35
CA SER A 312 -8.81 -15.40 -27.95
C SER A 312 -7.68 -15.96 -27.09
N LYS A 313 -7.12 -15.14 -26.18
CA LYS A 313 -6.08 -15.51 -25.22
C LYS A 313 -6.61 -15.84 -23.82
N ASN A 314 -7.92 -15.82 -23.62
CA ASN A 314 -8.54 -16.19 -22.36
C ASN A 314 -8.67 -17.74 -22.29
N ASP A 315 -7.84 -18.37 -21.49
CA ASP A 315 -7.81 -19.81 -21.27
C ASP A 315 -8.84 -20.31 -20.22
N GLY A 316 -9.67 -19.40 -19.69
CA GLY A 316 -10.63 -19.66 -18.62
C GLY A 316 -10.02 -20.05 -17.27
N LYS A 317 -8.68 -20.08 -17.15
CA LYS A 317 -7.94 -20.44 -15.92
C LYS A 317 -7.11 -19.29 -15.37
N THR A 318 -6.58 -18.45 -16.25
CA THR A 318 -5.69 -17.33 -15.88
C THR A 318 -6.47 -16.22 -15.19
N TYR A 319 -7.73 -16.03 -15.52
CA TYR A 319 -8.57 -14.96 -14.99
C TYR A 319 -9.62 -15.51 -14.03
N PRO A 320 -9.65 -15.04 -12.76
CA PRO A 320 -10.66 -15.46 -11.79
C PRO A 320 -12.06 -14.95 -12.21
N PRO A 321 -13.14 -15.53 -11.64
CA PRO A 321 -14.49 -14.98 -11.77
C PRO A 321 -14.54 -13.50 -11.35
N GLU A 322 -15.53 -12.76 -11.88
CA GLU A 322 -15.72 -11.34 -11.53
C GLU A 322 -15.93 -11.17 -10.04
N LEU A 323 -15.24 -10.20 -9.49
CA LEU A 323 -15.25 -9.80 -8.08
C LEU A 323 -15.64 -8.33 -7.94
N TYR A 324 -16.29 -8.00 -6.83
CA TYR A 324 -16.79 -6.66 -6.55
C TYR A 324 -16.26 -6.18 -5.18
N MET A 325 -15.14 -5.47 -5.18
CA MET A 325 -14.48 -4.98 -3.95
C MET A 325 -14.77 -3.50 -3.71
N ASN A 326 -16.01 -3.21 -3.28
CA ASN A 326 -16.47 -1.86 -2.95
C ASN A 326 -16.31 -1.60 -1.46
N LEU A 327 -15.18 -1.07 -1.02
CA LEU A 327 -14.87 -0.90 0.39
C LEU A 327 -15.60 0.31 1.00
N ASP A 328 -16.33 0.09 2.12
CA ASP A 328 -16.86 1.16 2.98
C ASP A 328 -15.72 1.70 3.84
N THR A 329 -15.51 3.02 3.81
CA THR A 329 -14.44 3.71 4.53
C THR A 329 -14.94 4.56 5.70
N LYS A 330 -16.22 4.44 6.10
CA LYS A 330 -16.80 5.25 7.18
C LYS A 330 -16.02 5.16 8.49
N LYS A 331 -15.42 4.00 8.81
CA LYS A 331 -14.67 3.80 10.04
C LYS A 331 -13.44 4.69 10.10
N ILE A 332 -12.61 4.70 9.05
CA ILE A 332 -11.42 5.56 8.99
C ILE A 332 -11.79 7.03 8.83
N GLN A 333 -12.91 7.34 8.16
CA GLN A 333 -13.41 8.72 8.04
C GLN A 333 -13.75 9.33 9.41
N ARG A 334 -14.20 8.55 10.39
CA ARG A 334 -14.42 9.03 11.76
C ARG A 334 -13.12 9.47 12.46
N LEU A 335 -11.96 9.00 11.98
CA LEU A 335 -10.65 9.50 12.42
C LEU A 335 -10.24 10.81 11.75
N GLY A 336 -11.05 11.30 10.79
CA GLY A 336 -10.84 12.54 10.04
C GLY A 336 -10.18 12.34 8.67
N TRP A 337 -9.77 11.11 8.32
CA TRP A 337 -9.18 10.83 7.02
C TRP A 337 -10.23 10.68 5.92
N LYS A 338 -9.89 11.16 4.71
CA LYS A 338 -10.65 10.95 3.49
C LYS A 338 -9.70 10.97 2.29
N ALA A 339 -9.87 10.03 1.36
CA ALA A 339 -9.15 10.04 0.08
C ALA A 339 -9.48 11.31 -0.74
N ARG A 340 -8.51 11.81 -1.48
CA ARG A 340 -8.59 13.10 -2.20
C ARG A 340 -8.38 12.99 -3.70
N VAL A 341 -7.57 12.02 -4.15
CA VAL A 341 -7.14 11.91 -5.54
C VAL A 341 -8.06 10.96 -6.30
N GLY A 342 -8.79 11.48 -7.30
CA GLY A 342 -9.69 10.70 -8.16
C GLY A 342 -8.93 9.84 -9.15
N LEU A 343 -9.62 8.87 -9.80
CA LEU A 343 -9.01 7.87 -10.69
C LEU A 343 -8.21 8.50 -11.83
N LYS A 344 -8.76 9.48 -12.53
CA LYS A 344 -8.09 10.20 -13.65
C LYS A 344 -6.80 10.87 -13.19
N ASP A 345 -6.84 11.53 -12.03
CA ASP A 345 -5.68 12.21 -11.44
C ASP A 345 -4.63 11.20 -10.94
N MET A 346 -5.05 10.04 -10.41
CA MET A 346 -4.13 8.98 -10.01
C MET A 346 -3.25 8.54 -11.19
N PHE A 347 -3.85 8.32 -12.37
CA PHE A 347 -3.14 7.95 -13.59
C PHE A 347 -2.26 9.09 -14.11
N THR A 348 -2.78 10.31 -14.16
CA THR A 348 -2.02 11.49 -14.60
C THR A 348 -0.77 11.68 -13.73
N ARG A 349 -0.90 11.64 -12.41
CA ARG A 349 0.21 11.76 -11.46
C ARG A 349 1.18 10.58 -11.56
N MET A 350 0.68 9.36 -11.77
CA MET A 350 1.51 8.17 -12.00
C MET A 350 2.40 8.35 -13.23
N ILE A 351 1.83 8.74 -14.38
CA ILE A 351 2.55 8.95 -15.65
C ILE A 351 3.63 10.04 -15.50
N LEU A 352 3.28 11.15 -14.86
CA LEU A 352 4.21 12.28 -14.67
C LEU A 352 5.37 11.97 -13.71
N THR A 353 5.30 10.86 -12.97
CA THR A 353 6.34 10.42 -12.02
C THR A 353 7.07 9.15 -12.44
N MET A 354 6.70 8.53 -13.58
CA MET A 354 7.39 7.37 -14.17
C MET A 354 8.61 7.81 -14.99
#